data_61744d5646073ba31044a382a0948f5d
#
_entry.id   61744d5646073ba31044a382a0948f5d
#
_cell.length_a   1.000
_cell.length_b   1.000
_cell.length_c   1.000
_cell.angle_alpha   90.00
_cell.angle_beta   90.00
_cell.angle_gamma   90.00
#
_symmetry.space_group_name_H-M   'P 1'
#
loop_
_entity.id
_entity.type
_entity.pdbx_description
1 polymer ?
#
loop_
_entity_poly.entity_id
_entity_poly.type
_entity_poly.pdbx_seq_one_letter_code
_entity_poly.pdbx_strand_id
1 'polypeptide(L)'
;RTTWLDYGAYQVPYATQYSATVVGDTPTVLGATDGSSIIYQHEQGTDNDTEAMECFLQSGDFDIEDGQNILSVSRFIPDFKDQEGSAEVLLSFKDFSATTSTTALKTAITSSSSTSDITLKKSTNFPSEGTILIGTELITYTSNNTTTGVLSGIARGASGSTATTHASNKKVTNYTNVRINRSTVTPTTTKIDTRGRARQANVVISSTAIGDKWRYGTLRLDVKPDGGR
;
A
#
# COMPACT_ATOMS: atom_id res chain seq x y z
N ARG A 1 -2.17 -3.29 -24.94
CA ARG A 1 -1.22 -3.15 -23.82
C ARG A 1 -1.55 -4.26 -22.84
N THR A 2 -0.79 -5.33 -22.84
CA THR A 2 -1.00 -6.46 -21.94
C THR A 2 -0.49 -6.05 -20.57
N THR A 3 -1.40 -5.80 -19.63
CA THR A 3 -1.04 -5.63 -18.24
C THR A 3 -1.05 -7.02 -17.60
N TRP A 4 0.09 -7.50 -17.20
CA TRP A 4 0.18 -8.70 -16.38
C TRP A 4 -0.22 -8.33 -14.98
N LEU A 5 -1.35 -8.82 -14.53
CA LEU A 5 -1.75 -8.76 -13.15
C LEU A 5 -1.19 -10.00 -12.47
N ASP A 6 -0.35 -9.80 -11.47
CA ASP A 6 0.13 -10.89 -10.61
C ASP A 6 -0.93 -11.16 -9.55
N TYR A 7 -1.69 -12.21 -9.72
CA TYR A 7 -2.70 -12.66 -8.77
C TYR A 7 -2.11 -13.54 -7.64
N GLY A 8 -0.85 -13.34 -7.29
CA GLY A 8 -0.21 -14.07 -6.22
C GLY A 8 0.08 -15.53 -6.57
N ALA A 9 -0.64 -16.46 -5.97
CA ALA A 9 -0.47 -17.90 -6.23
C ALA A 9 -1.04 -18.35 -7.59
N TYR A 10 -1.82 -17.50 -8.24
CA TYR A 10 -2.44 -17.80 -9.53
C TYR A 10 -1.59 -17.24 -10.65
N GLN A 11 -0.80 -18.08 -11.27
CA GLN A 11 -0.21 -17.76 -12.58
C GLN A 11 -1.18 -18.19 -13.66
N VAL A 12 -1.61 -17.25 -14.49
CA VAL A 12 -2.42 -17.54 -15.66
C VAL A 12 -1.49 -17.79 -16.85
N PRO A 13 -1.19 -19.05 -17.19
CA PRO A 13 -0.22 -19.35 -18.24
C PRO A 13 -0.73 -18.98 -19.64
N TYR A 14 -2.05 -18.87 -19.81
CA TYR A 14 -2.67 -18.50 -21.08
C TYR A 14 -3.85 -17.55 -20.84
N ALA A 15 -3.85 -16.45 -21.57
CA ALA A 15 -5.02 -15.60 -21.74
C ALA A 15 -5.50 -15.73 -23.18
N THR A 16 -6.76 -16.09 -23.38
CA THR A 16 -7.37 -16.21 -24.71
C THR A 16 -8.52 -15.22 -24.81
N GLN A 17 -8.54 -14.43 -25.84
CA GLN A 17 -9.65 -13.52 -26.12
C GLN A 17 -10.71 -14.25 -26.95
N TYR A 18 -11.96 -14.20 -26.49
CA TYR A 18 -13.10 -14.77 -27.20
C TYR A 18 -13.95 -13.66 -27.84
N SER A 19 -14.67 -14.02 -28.93
CA SER A 19 -15.59 -13.07 -29.53
C SER A 19 -16.84 -12.88 -28.65
N ALA A 20 -17.44 -11.72 -28.72
CA ALA A 20 -18.63 -11.33 -28.00
C ALA A 20 -19.80 -12.34 -28.15
N THR A 21 -19.92 -12.96 -29.31
CA THR A 21 -21.00 -13.95 -29.59
C THR A 21 -20.86 -15.25 -28.82
N VAL A 22 -19.72 -15.54 -28.21
CA VAL A 22 -19.47 -16.77 -27.47
C VAL A 22 -19.66 -16.59 -25.95
N VAL A 23 -19.27 -15.43 -25.40
CA VAL A 23 -19.21 -15.19 -23.95
C VAL A 23 -20.05 -13.98 -23.53
N GLY A 24 -20.60 -13.21 -24.44
CA GLY A 24 -21.42 -12.03 -24.20
C GLY A 24 -21.19 -10.95 -25.23
N ASP A 25 -21.73 -9.76 -25.00
CA ASP A 25 -21.69 -8.65 -25.97
C ASP A 25 -20.34 -7.95 -26.06
N THR A 26 -19.38 -8.26 -25.18
CA THR A 26 -18.03 -7.66 -25.18
C THR A 26 -16.95 -8.71 -25.25
N PRO A 27 -15.84 -8.44 -25.96
CA PRO A 27 -14.69 -9.33 -25.94
C PRO A 27 -14.21 -9.60 -24.52
N THR A 28 -13.98 -10.87 -24.21
CA THR A 28 -13.62 -11.30 -22.86
C THR A 28 -12.28 -12.04 -22.92
N VAL A 29 -11.41 -11.76 -21.98
CA VAL A 29 -10.18 -12.52 -21.76
C VAL A 29 -10.46 -13.63 -20.76
N LEU A 30 -10.14 -14.86 -21.12
CA LEU A 30 -10.26 -16.02 -20.24
C LEU A 30 -8.87 -16.50 -19.86
N GLY A 31 -8.73 -16.94 -18.63
CA GLY A 31 -7.51 -17.56 -18.15
C GLY A 31 -7.80 -18.76 -17.27
N ALA A 32 -6.86 -19.68 -17.18
CA ALA A 32 -6.91 -20.82 -16.30
C ALA A 32 -5.79 -20.77 -15.26
N THR A 33 -6.07 -21.24 -14.06
CA THR A 33 -5.04 -21.41 -13.04
C THR A 33 -4.25 -22.69 -13.28
N ASP A 34 -2.96 -22.67 -12.93
CA ASP A 34 -2.13 -23.86 -13.00
C ASP A 34 -2.65 -24.93 -12.02
N GLY A 35 -2.91 -26.11 -12.53
CA GLY A 35 -3.36 -27.26 -11.75
C GLY A 35 -4.81 -27.24 -11.30
N SER A 36 -5.63 -26.27 -11.71
CA SER A 36 -7.07 -26.25 -11.45
C SER A 36 -7.87 -26.49 -12.74
N SER A 37 -9.08 -27.08 -12.60
CA SER A 37 -10.01 -27.24 -13.72
C SER A 37 -10.93 -26.03 -13.88
N ILE A 38 -10.62 -24.90 -13.25
CA ILE A 38 -11.45 -23.71 -13.25
C ILE A 38 -10.96 -22.74 -14.31
N ILE A 39 -11.89 -22.25 -15.12
CA ILE A 39 -11.63 -21.19 -16.10
C ILE A 39 -12.22 -19.90 -15.57
N TYR A 40 -11.40 -18.86 -15.46
CA TYR A 40 -11.81 -17.55 -14.98
C TYR A 40 -12.04 -16.59 -16.13
N GLN A 41 -13.11 -15.81 -16.02
CA GLN A 41 -13.34 -14.64 -16.86
C GLN A 41 -12.62 -13.45 -16.25
N HIS A 42 -11.66 -12.88 -16.98
CA HIS A 42 -10.91 -11.70 -16.53
C HIS A 42 -11.71 -10.42 -16.69
N GLU A 43 -11.34 -9.40 -15.92
CA GLU A 43 -11.90 -8.04 -15.99
C GLU A 43 -13.40 -7.99 -15.70
N GLN A 44 -13.90 -8.93 -14.90
CA GLN A 44 -15.28 -8.96 -14.39
C GLN A 44 -15.26 -8.78 -12.87
N GLY A 45 -16.13 -7.87 -12.38
CA GLY A 45 -16.22 -7.62 -10.94
C GLY A 45 -15.09 -6.74 -10.38
N THR A 46 -14.95 -6.78 -9.06
CA THR A 46 -14.01 -5.95 -8.27
C THR A 46 -13.24 -6.76 -7.24
N ASP A 47 -13.33 -8.07 -7.33
CA ASP A 47 -12.66 -9.01 -6.43
C ASP A 47 -11.83 -10.04 -7.21
N ASN A 48 -11.04 -10.80 -6.48
CA ASN A 48 -10.26 -11.90 -7.01
C ASN A 48 -10.91 -13.22 -6.57
N ASP A 49 -11.93 -13.65 -7.32
CA ASP A 49 -12.68 -14.88 -7.02
C ASP A 49 -13.15 -14.98 -5.56
N THR A 50 -13.94 -14.00 -5.13
CA THR A 50 -14.44 -13.84 -3.75
C THR A 50 -13.42 -13.42 -2.70
N GLU A 51 -12.16 -13.18 -3.09
CA GLU A 51 -11.15 -12.61 -2.22
C GLU A 51 -10.92 -11.12 -2.54
N ALA A 52 -10.44 -10.39 -1.56
CA ALA A 52 -10.12 -8.97 -1.73
C ALA A 52 -8.94 -8.79 -2.69
N MET A 53 -9.08 -7.89 -3.65
CA MET A 53 -7.98 -7.46 -4.50
C MET A 53 -7.29 -6.24 -3.88
N GLU A 54 -6.04 -6.42 -3.42
CA GLU A 54 -5.24 -5.31 -2.88
C GLU A 54 -4.86 -4.35 -4.02
N CYS A 55 -5.39 -3.13 -3.97
CA CYS A 55 -5.08 -2.06 -4.91
C CYS A 55 -4.39 -0.91 -4.19
N PHE A 56 -3.32 -0.36 -4.77
CA PHE A 56 -2.69 0.82 -4.22
C PHE A 56 -2.12 1.74 -5.30
N LEU A 57 -2.09 3.03 -4.97
CA LEU A 57 -1.41 4.09 -5.71
C LEU A 57 -0.51 4.83 -4.74
N GLN A 58 0.76 5.02 -5.09
CA GLN A 58 1.72 5.78 -4.29
C GLN A 58 2.35 6.89 -5.12
N SER A 59 2.35 8.12 -4.61
CA SER A 59 3.10 9.23 -5.19
C SER A 59 4.59 9.11 -4.92
N GLY A 60 5.42 9.78 -5.69
CA GLY A 60 6.77 10.14 -5.24
C GLY A 60 6.73 11.08 -4.04
N ASP A 61 7.88 11.28 -3.40
CA ASP A 61 8.03 12.35 -2.42
C ASP A 61 7.95 13.70 -3.13
N PHE A 62 7.17 14.62 -2.59
CA PHE A 62 7.06 15.99 -3.08
C PHE A 62 7.43 16.98 -1.98
N ASP A 63 7.94 18.13 -2.39
CA ASP A 63 8.33 19.24 -1.53
C ASP A 63 7.86 20.58 -2.10
N ILE A 64 8.20 21.67 -1.44
CA ILE A 64 7.96 23.03 -1.91
C ILE A 64 9.33 23.70 -2.16
N GLU A 65 9.48 24.33 -3.33
CA GLU A 65 10.66 25.15 -3.67
C GLU A 65 11.97 24.36 -3.45
N ASP A 66 12.09 23.21 -4.09
CA ASP A 66 13.28 22.34 -4.04
C ASP A 66 13.69 21.92 -2.61
N GLY A 67 12.69 21.80 -1.71
CA GLY A 67 12.90 21.34 -0.34
C GLY A 67 13.56 22.37 0.60
N GLN A 68 13.63 23.62 0.21
CA GLN A 68 14.17 24.69 1.05
C GLN A 68 13.18 25.11 2.15
N ASN A 69 11.88 24.98 1.87
CA ASN A 69 10.82 25.32 2.79
C ASN A 69 10.22 24.08 3.46
N ILE A 70 9.71 24.30 4.66
CA ILE A 70 8.87 23.31 5.33
C ILE A 70 7.46 23.42 4.74
N LEU A 71 6.90 22.32 4.26
CA LEU A 71 5.52 22.23 3.83
C LEU A 71 4.60 21.99 5.03
N SER A 72 3.44 22.64 5.02
CA SER A 72 2.35 22.38 5.94
C SER A 72 1.13 21.95 5.13
N VAL A 73 0.65 20.73 5.38
CA VAL A 73 -0.55 20.19 4.75
C VAL A 73 -1.70 20.31 5.73
N SER A 74 -2.78 20.99 5.32
CA SER A 74 -3.96 21.21 6.16
C SER A 74 -5.18 20.42 5.72
N ARG A 75 -5.22 19.99 4.46
CA ARG A 75 -6.36 19.31 3.90
C ARG A 75 -5.98 18.43 2.72
N PHE A 76 -6.64 17.29 2.60
CA PHE A 76 -6.72 16.46 1.41
C PHE A 76 -8.16 16.54 0.86
N ILE A 77 -8.31 16.79 -0.43
CA ILE A 77 -9.61 16.81 -1.12
C ILE A 77 -9.65 15.58 -2.02
N PRO A 78 -10.52 14.59 -1.70
CA PRO A 78 -10.66 13.39 -2.51
C PRO A 78 -11.14 13.74 -3.93
N ASP A 79 -10.49 13.13 -4.93
CA ASP A 79 -10.88 13.23 -6.34
C ASP A 79 -11.10 11.81 -6.89
N PHE A 80 -12.13 11.16 -6.37
CA PHE A 80 -12.50 9.81 -6.75
C PHE A 80 -13.71 9.83 -7.67
N LYS A 81 -13.67 9.00 -8.70
CA LYS A 81 -14.79 8.77 -9.61
C LYS A 81 -15.22 7.30 -9.49
N ASP A 82 -16.52 7.06 -9.58
CA ASP A 82 -17.14 5.74 -9.56
C ASP A 82 -16.68 4.93 -8.33
N GLN A 83 -16.55 5.58 -7.17
CA GLN A 83 -16.13 4.92 -5.94
C GLN A 83 -17.26 4.08 -5.36
N GLU A 84 -16.95 2.81 -5.10
CA GLU A 84 -17.75 1.88 -4.30
C GLU A 84 -16.86 1.40 -3.13
N GLY A 85 -17.45 1.20 -1.95
CA GLY A 85 -16.69 0.84 -0.76
C GLY A 85 -15.83 1.98 -0.21
N SER A 86 -14.66 1.66 0.33
CA SER A 86 -13.77 2.62 0.98
C SER A 86 -12.36 2.57 0.41
N ALA A 87 -11.66 3.70 0.50
CA ALA A 87 -10.23 3.76 0.23
C ALA A 87 -9.52 4.35 1.46
N GLU A 88 -8.36 3.83 1.78
CA GLU A 88 -7.49 4.38 2.80
C GLU A 88 -6.52 5.38 2.16
N VAL A 89 -6.39 6.55 2.77
CA VAL A 89 -5.42 7.57 2.37
C VAL A 89 -4.39 7.72 3.46
N LEU A 90 -3.14 7.52 3.11
CA LEU A 90 -1.98 7.63 3.97
C LEU A 90 -1.14 8.83 3.52
N LEU A 91 -1.06 9.85 4.35
CA LEU A 91 -0.14 10.98 4.16
C LEU A 91 1.08 10.75 5.01
N SER A 92 2.24 10.64 4.38
CA SER A 92 3.52 10.44 5.06
C SER A 92 4.34 11.71 5.00
N PHE A 93 4.94 12.07 6.12
CA PHE A 93 5.70 13.31 6.31
C PHE A 93 7.12 12.99 6.76
N LYS A 94 8.12 13.52 6.04
CA LYS A 94 9.55 13.28 6.26
C LYS A 94 10.30 14.59 6.45
N ASP A 95 11.11 14.67 7.49
CA ASP A 95 11.92 15.88 7.74
C ASP A 95 13.25 15.86 6.98
N PHE A 96 13.68 14.70 6.53
CA PHE A 96 14.89 14.52 5.74
C PHE A 96 14.59 13.62 4.55
N SER A 97 15.25 13.90 3.43
CA SER A 97 15.31 13.02 2.27
C SER A 97 16.11 11.76 2.62
N ALA A 98 15.59 10.97 3.58
CA ALA A 98 16.19 9.68 3.87
C ALA A 98 15.77 8.71 2.77
N THR A 99 16.75 8.11 2.12
CA THR A 99 16.52 6.91 1.30
C THR A 99 15.85 5.88 2.22
N THR A 100 14.58 5.64 2.02
CA THR A 100 13.86 4.61 2.78
C THR A 100 14.48 3.27 2.42
N SER A 101 15.21 2.67 3.37
CA SER A 101 15.80 1.36 3.19
C SER A 101 14.69 0.33 2.96
N THR A 102 14.85 -0.49 1.93
CA THR A 102 13.90 -1.54 1.61
C THR A 102 14.55 -2.92 1.63
N THR A 103 13.79 -3.92 1.99
CA THR A 103 14.15 -5.32 1.98
C THR A 103 12.88 -6.15 1.71
N ALA A 104 12.95 -7.46 1.97
CA ALA A 104 11.78 -8.33 1.91
C ALA A 104 11.71 -9.23 3.14
N LEU A 105 10.51 -9.70 3.46
CA LEU A 105 10.29 -10.75 4.45
C LEU A 105 11.04 -12.03 4.03
N LYS A 106 11.77 -12.63 4.94
CA LYS A 106 12.36 -13.94 4.74
C LYS A 106 11.36 -15.05 5.05
N THR A 107 10.58 -14.87 6.11
CA THR A 107 9.56 -15.81 6.58
C THR A 107 8.20 -15.13 6.58
N ALA A 108 7.16 -15.84 6.17
CA ALA A 108 5.79 -15.32 6.18
C ALA A 108 5.31 -15.03 7.61
N ILE A 109 4.46 -14.04 7.76
CA ILE A 109 3.70 -13.75 8.97
C ILE A 109 2.29 -14.33 8.77
N THR A 110 2.05 -15.50 9.35
CA THR A 110 0.84 -16.30 9.08
C THR A 110 -0.36 -15.95 9.97
N SER A 111 -0.17 -15.08 10.96
CA SER A 111 -1.24 -14.65 11.86
C SER A 111 -1.19 -13.14 12.07
N SER A 112 -2.33 -12.47 12.00
CA SER A 112 -2.49 -11.05 12.30
C SER A 112 -2.26 -10.72 13.79
N SER A 113 -2.47 -11.66 14.67
CA SER A 113 -2.24 -11.51 16.12
C SER A 113 -0.83 -11.89 16.58
N SER A 114 0.03 -12.36 15.66
CA SER A 114 1.39 -12.76 16.02
C SER A 114 2.25 -11.54 16.38
N THR A 115 2.88 -11.60 17.55
CA THR A 115 3.94 -10.69 18.01
C THR A 115 5.31 -11.36 18.00
N SER A 116 5.44 -12.50 17.35
CA SER A 116 6.71 -13.23 17.21
C SER A 116 7.71 -12.40 16.39
N ASP A 117 8.97 -12.72 16.57
CA ASP A 117 10.06 -12.09 15.83
C ASP A 117 9.85 -12.17 14.32
N ILE A 118 10.19 -11.09 13.63
CA ILE A 118 10.07 -10.98 12.19
C ILE A 118 11.46 -11.13 11.57
N THR A 119 11.60 -12.04 10.62
CA THR A 119 12.87 -12.25 9.92
C THR A 119 12.84 -11.60 8.55
N LEU A 120 13.77 -10.69 8.33
CA LEU A 120 14.01 -9.99 7.05
C LEU A 120 15.13 -10.70 6.27
N LYS A 121 15.14 -10.56 4.95
CA LYS A 121 16.26 -11.03 4.13
C LYS A 121 17.56 -10.29 4.44
N LYS A 122 17.46 -8.99 4.73
CA LYS A 122 18.57 -8.13 5.12
C LYS A 122 18.04 -6.99 5.97
N SER A 123 18.68 -6.71 7.12
CA SER A 123 18.26 -5.60 8.00
C SER A 123 19.39 -4.63 8.35
N THR A 124 20.56 -4.71 7.66
CA THR A 124 21.74 -3.89 7.97
C THR A 124 21.51 -2.39 7.85
N ASN A 125 20.56 -1.96 7.04
CA ASN A 125 20.22 -0.53 6.84
C ASN A 125 18.96 -0.12 7.62
N PHE A 126 18.50 -0.95 8.55
CA PHE A 126 17.41 -0.63 9.46
C PHE A 126 17.99 -0.25 10.82
N PRO A 127 17.41 0.74 11.53
CA PRO A 127 17.87 1.13 12.86
C PRO A 127 17.77 -0.03 13.87
N SER A 128 18.35 0.17 15.05
CA SER A 128 18.27 -0.78 16.16
C SER A 128 16.84 -0.97 16.66
N GLU A 129 16.03 0.06 16.58
CA GLU A 129 14.60 0.07 16.91
C GLU A 129 13.88 0.97 15.90
N GLY A 130 12.59 0.79 15.70
CA GLY A 130 11.87 1.65 14.77
C GLY A 130 10.54 1.09 14.28
N THR A 131 10.15 1.54 13.09
CA THR A 131 8.90 1.17 12.43
C THR A 131 9.19 0.67 11.02
N ILE A 132 8.52 -0.40 10.63
CA ILE A 132 8.52 -0.90 9.25
C ILE A 132 7.11 -0.85 8.68
N LEU A 133 7.03 -0.69 7.36
CA LEU A 133 5.80 -0.80 6.58
C LEU A 133 5.85 -2.08 5.74
N ILE A 134 4.80 -2.90 5.83
CA ILE A 134 4.60 -4.09 5.02
C ILE A 134 3.17 -4.04 4.45
N GLY A 135 3.03 -3.88 3.13
CA GLY A 135 1.74 -3.55 2.53
C GLY A 135 1.23 -2.23 3.09
N THR A 136 0.09 -2.25 3.78
CA THR A 136 -0.49 -1.08 4.47
C THR A 136 -0.28 -1.11 5.99
N GLU A 137 0.28 -2.18 6.54
CA GLU A 137 0.51 -2.33 7.96
C GLU A 137 1.83 -1.70 8.41
N LEU A 138 1.75 -0.94 9.50
CA LEU A 138 2.88 -0.44 10.26
C LEU A 138 3.14 -1.34 11.46
N ILE A 139 4.39 -1.73 11.61
CA ILE A 139 4.84 -2.62 12.69
C ILE A 139 6.02 -1.95 13.37
N THR A 140 5.97 -1.78 14.68
CA THR A 140 7.13 -1.32 15.45
C THR A 140 7.93 -2.50 15.98
N TYR A 141 9.21 -2.28 16.15
CA TYR A 141 10.14 -3.24 16.74
C TYR A 141 11.11 -2.50 17.67
N THR A 142 11.60 -3.19 18.68
CA THR A 142 12.51 -2.61 19.69
C THR A 142 13.94 -3.14 19.60
N SER A 143 14.19 -4.13 18.72
CA SER A 143 15.54 -4.67 18.51
C SER A 143 15.71 -5.17 17.08
N ASN A 144 16.90 -4.96 16.52
CA ASN A 144 17.29 -5.43 15.20
C ASN A 144 18.64 -6.16 15.28
N ASN A 145 18.64 -7.45 15.06
CA ASN A 145 19.85 -8.23 14.88
C ASN A 145 20.26 -8.20 13.40
N THR A 146 21.17 -7.32 13.05
CA THR A 146 21.59 -7.10 11.66
C THR A 146 22.34 -8.29 11.05
N THR A 147 22.89 -9.19 11.87
CA THR A 147 23.58 -10.40 11.40
C THR A 147 22.59 -11.46 10.93
N THR A 148 21.52 -11.67 11.69
CA THR A 148 20.50 -12.69 11.39
C THR A 148 19.31 -12.13 10.60
N GLY A 149 19.13 -10.81 10.55
CA GLY A 149 17.99 -10.13 9.96
C GLY A 149 16.72 -10.21 10.81
N VAL A 150 16.86 -10.51 12.11
CA VAL A 150 15.71 -10.69 13.02
C VAL A 150 15.37 -9.38 13.72
N LEU A 151 14.12 -8.99 13.62
CA LEU A 151 13.50 -7.90 14.39
C LEU A 151 12.69 -8.48 15.53
N SER A 152 12.91 -8.00 16.74
CA SER A 152 12.27 -8.48 17.98
C SER A 152 11.55 -7.35 18.71
N GLY A 153 10.68 -7.70 19.68
CA GLY A 153 9.86 -6.74 20.40
C GLY A 153 8.80 -6.11 19.51
N ILE A 154 8.08 -6.95 18.79
CA ILE A 154 7.13 -6.59 17.74
C ILE A 154 5.83 -6.08 18.33
N ALA A 155 5.39 -4.88 17.88
CA ALA A 155 4.01 -4.43 18.06
C ALA A 155 3.35 -4.17 16.69
N ARG A 156 2.25 -4.86 16.46
CA ARG A 156 1.49 -4.88 15.20
C ARG A 156 0.45 -3.75 15.15
N GLY A 157 0.06 -3.36 13.96
CA GLY A 157 -1.02 -2.37 13.77
C GLY A 157 -0.67 -0.97 14.27
N ALA A 158 0.59 -0.58 14.25
CA ALA A 158 1.03 0.72 14.72
C ALA A 158 0.38 1.88 13.93
N SER A 159 0.24 3.04 14.59
CA SER A 159 -0.36 4.26 14.00
C SER A 159 -1.75 4.02 13.36
N GLY A 160 -2.56 3.15 13.96
CA GLY A 160 -3.92 2.86 13.51
C GLY A 160 -4.00 1.97 12.26
N SER A 161 -2.89 1.34 11.85
CA SER A 161 -2.93 0.35 10.78
C SER A 161 -3.59 -0.96 11.24
N THR A 162 -4.13 -1.71 10.30
CA THR A 162 -4.69 -3.02 10.60
C THR A 162 -3.61 -4.09 10.48
N ALA A 163 -3.49 -4.93 11.49
CA ALA A 163 -2.58 -6.07 11.46
C ALA A 163 -3.16 -7.17 10.54
N THR A 164 -2.34 -7.61 9.59
CA THR A 164 -2.72 -8.61 8.58
C THR A 164 -1.65 -9.70 8.46
N THR A 165 -1.95 -10.74 7.72
CA THR A 165 -0.95 -11.74 7.32
C THR A 165 -0.10 -11.21 6.18
N HIS A 166 1.17 -11.62 6.12
CA HIS A 166 2.08 -11.23 5.05
C HIS A 166 2.85 -12.43 4.53
N ALA A 167 2.80 -12.64 3.22
CA ALA A 167 3.56 -13.70 2.57
C ALA A 167 5.08 -13.46 2.66
N SER A 168 5.86 -14.52 2.56
CA SER A 168 7.30 -14.39 2.34
C SER A 168 7.59 -13.61 1.06
N ASN A 169 8.73 -12.96 0.99
CA ASN A 169 9.14 -12.06 -0.10
C ASN A 169 8.35 -10.75 -0.22
N LYS A 170 7.33 -10.50 0.60
CA LYS A 170 6.63 -9.20 0.62
C LYS A 170 7.63 -8.09 0.94
N LYS A 171 7.54 -6.98 0.22
CA LYS A 171 8.41 -5.80 0.42
C LYS A 171 8.24 -5.25 1.83
N VAL A 172 9.35 -4.94 2.46
CA VAL A 172 9.44 -4.27 3.77
C VAL A 172 10.19 -2.97 3.60
N THR A 173 9.61 -1.89 4.06
CA THR A 173 10.20 -0.54 3.98
C THR A 173 10.46 0.00 5.38
N ASN A 174 11.64 0.56 5.62
CA ASN A 174 11.92 1.29 6.86
C ASN A 174 11.11 2.58 6.89
N TYR A 175 10.26 2.70 7.90
CA TYR A 175 9.38 3.86 8.15
C TYR A 175 9.70 4.59 9.45
N THR A 176 10.85 4.31 10.04
CA THR A 176 11.35 5.03 11.23
C THR A 176 11.51 6.50 10.88
N ASN A 177 11.05 7.40 11.76
CA ASN A 177 11.07 8.85 11.54
C ASN A 177 10.14 9.37 10.41
N VAL A 178 9.19 8.58 9.95
CA VAL A 178 8.12 9.02 9.07
C VAL A 178 6.86 9.22 9.91
N ARG A 179 6.34 10.45 9.93
CA ARG A 179 5.03 10.73 10.54
C ARG A 179 3.94 10.38 9.53
N ILE A 180 2.86 9.78 10.01
CA ILE A 180 1.80 9.28 9.16
C ILE A 180 0.46 9.78 9.67
N ASN A 181 -0.32 10.36 8.75
CA ASN A 181 -1.74 10.63 8.96
C ASN A 181 -2.55 9.68 8.07
N ARG A 182 -3.41 8.90 8.68
CA ARG A 182 -4.24 7.89 8.04
C ARG A 182 -5.70 8.34 8.08
N SER A 183 -6.41 8.17 6.99
CA SER A 183 -7.82 8.55 6.87
C SER A 183 -8.54 7.61 5.91
N THR A 184 -9.81 7.37 6.17
CA THR A 184 -10.66 6.59 5.27
C THR A 184 -11.50 7.52 4.42
N VAL A 185 -11.57 7.26 3.13
CA VAL A 185 -12.41 7.95 2.15
C VAL A 185 -13.54 7.03 1.71
N THR A 186 -14.75 7.54 1.77
CA THR A 186 -15.95 6.89 1.27
C THR A 186 -16.56 7.73 0.14
N PRO A 187 -17.54 7.24 -0.64
CA PRO A 187 -18.19 8.01 -1.69
C PRO A 187 -18.81 9.36 -1.23
N THR A 188 -19.07 9.49 0.06
CA THR A 188 -19.64 10.71 0.66
C THR A 188 -18.60 11.66 1.25
N THR A 189 -17.33 11.27 1.26
CA THR A 189 -16.25 12.09 1.83
C THR A 189 -15.88 13.22 0.89
N THR A 190 -16.18 14.45 1.26
CA THR A 190 -15.90 15.64 0.44
C THR A 190 -14.51 16.23 0.72
N LYS A 191 -14.01 16.08 1.94
CA LYS A 191 -12.70 16.57 2.39
C LYS A 191 -12.21 15.79 3.59
N ILE A 192 -10.91 15.77 3.77
CA ILE A 192 -10.23 15.29 4.98
C ILE A 192 -9.40 16.44 5.51
N ASP A 193 -9.77 16.96 6.67
CA ASP A 193 -8.94 17.91 7.38
C ASP A 193 -7.81 17.12 8.06
N THR A 194 -6.57 17.51 7.79
CA THR A 194 -5.37 16.85 8.27
C THR A 194 -4.38 17.89 8.77
N ARG A 195 -3.36 17.45 9.48
CA ARG A 195 -2.30 18.35 9.93
C ARG A 195 -0.96 17.63 9.85
N GLY A 196 -0.16 18.04 8.89
CA GLY A 196 1.19 17.52 8.74
C GLY A 196 2.14 18.64 8.37
N ARG A 197 3.36 18.58 8.93
CA ARG A 197 4.43 19.55 8.71
C ARG A 197 5.74 18.80 8.51
N ALA A 198 6.40 19.01 7.38
CA ALA A 198 7.62 18.31 7.03
C ALA A 198 8.37 19.04 5.90
N ARG A 199 9.55 18.55 5.53
CA ARG A 199 10.24 18.99 4.32
C ARG A 199 9.70 18.30 3.07
N GLN A 200 9.30 17.04 3.22
CA GLN A 200 8.77 16.24 2.12
C GLN A 200 7.54 15.46 2.59
N ALA A 201 6.62 15.22 1.68
CA ALA A 201 5.47 14.38 1.92
C ALA A 201 5.25 13.44 0.74
N ASN A 202 4.54 12.35 0.98
CA ASN A 202 3.95 11.52 -0.06
C ASN A 202 2.55 11.05 0.33
N VAL A 203 1.83 10.58 -0.65
CA VAL A 203 0.46 10.06 -0.51
C VAL A 203 0.44 8.62 -0.99
N VAL A 204 -0.18 7.75 -0.19
CA VAL A 204 -0.57 6.40 -0.60
C VAL A 204 -2.08 6.31 -0.50
N ILE A 205 -2.71 5.79 -1.53
CA ILE A 205 -4.13 5.47 -1.55
C ILE A 205 -4.23 3.98 -1.77
N SER A 206 -5.00 3.28 -0.95
CA SER A 206 -5.15 1.82 -1.04
C SER A 206 -6.54 1.36 -0.68
N SER A 207 -6.92 0.19 -1.17
CA SER A 207 -8.09 -0.55 -0.72
C SER A 207 -7.77 -2.04 -0.65
N THR A 208 -8.38 -2.73 0.32
CA THR A 208 -8.11 -4.13 0.63
C THR A 208 -9.37 -4.91 0.98
N ALA A 209 -10.55 -4.33 0.80
CA ALA A 209 -11.83 -5.01 1.06
C ALA A 209 -12.45 -5.54 -0.25
N ILE A 210 -13.25 -6.59 -0.11
CA ILE A 210 -14.05 -7.13 -1.22
C ILE A 210 -15.07 -6.07 -1.64
N GLY A 211 -15.19 -5.85 -2.94
CA GLY A 211 -16.13 -4.89 -3.52
C GLY A 211 -15.64 -3.44 -3.56
N ASP A 212 -14.45 -3.14 -3.03
CA ASP A 212 -13.84 -1.83 -3.18
C ASP A 212 -13.49 -1.56 -4.65
N LYS A 213 -13.94 -0.40 -5.13
CA LYS A 213 -13.66 0.06 -6.50
C LYS A 213 -13.51 1.56 -6.51
N TRP A 214 -12.52 2.05 -7.22
CA TRP A 214 -12.32 3.49 -7.37
C TRP A 214 -11.45 3.81 -8.59
N ARG A 215 -11.67 5.00 -9.12
CA ARG A 215 -10.77 5.67 -10.08
C ARG A 215 -10.30 6.95 -9.44
N TYR A 216 -9.00 7.14 -9.41
CA TYR A 216 -8.40 8.34 -8.83
C TYR A 216 -8.07 9.35 -9.92
N GLY A 217 -8.49 10.58 -9.71
CA GLY A 217 -8.23 11.70 -10.59
C GLY A 217 -6.94 12.44 -10.23
N THR A 218 -7.07 13.65 -9.72
CA THR A 218 -5.93 14.51 -9.42
C THR A 218 -5.67 14.61 -7.92
N LEU A 219 -4.41 14.60 -7.53
CA LEU A 219 -4.00 14.86 -6.15
C LEU A 219 -4.29 16.33 -5.81
N ARG A 220 -5.19 16.53 -4.84
CA ARG A 220 -5.57 17.87 -4.34
C ARG A 220 -5.23 17.97 -2.86
N LEU A 221 -4.23 18.78 -2.55
CA LEU A 221 -3.79 19.08 -1.20
C LEU A 221 -3.77 20.59 -0.98
N ASP A 222 -4.27 21.04 0.17
CA ASP A 222 -4.00 22.39 0.65
C ASP A 222 -2.63 22.38 1.32
N VAL A 223 -1.63 22.91 0.61
CA VAL A 223 -0.24 22.96 1.05
C VAL A 223 0.20 24.42 1.15
N LYS A 224 0.88 24.76 2.22
CA LYS A 224 1.45 26.11 2.45
C LYS A 224 2.90 26.00 2.89
N PRO A 225 3.77 26.94 2.48
CA PRO A 225 5.08 27.09 3.10
C PRO A 225 4.90 27.52 4.57
N ASP A 226 5.62 26.87 5.48
CA ASP A 226 5.55 27.12 6.92
C ASP A 226 6.95 27.30 7.51
N GLY A 227 7.63 28.30 7.01
CA GLY A 227 8.96 28.70 7.40
C GLY A 227 10.08 28.03 6.57
N GLY A 228 11.17 28.76 6.43
CA GLY A 228 12.43 28.29 5.91
C GLY A 228 13.39 27.84 7.02
N ARG A 229 14.52 27.28 6.65
CA ARG A 229 15.65 27.03 7.54
C ARG A 229 16.42 28.29 7.80
#